data_de0d6761b583ec814f482bdba5b021e0
#
_entry.id   de0d6761b583ec814f482bdba5b021e0
#
_cell.length_a   1.000
_cell.length_b   1.000
_cell.length_c   1.000
_cell.angle_alpha   90.00
_cell.angle_beta   90.00
_cell.angle_gamma   90.00
#
_symmetry.space_group_name_H-M   'P 1'
#
loop_
_entity.id
_entity.type
_entity.pdbx_description
1 polymer ?
#
loop_
_entity_poly.entity_id
_entity_poly.type
_entity_poly.pdbx_seq_one_letter_code
_entity_poly.pdbx_strand_id
1 'polypeptide(L)'
;MTSVADALAAVSLFGSLSKKELSRLARDVHERTFGAGETMTDQDEFGSIFTMIAEGQATISVNGQSVRTLGPGDFFGEMALIDRTNRRSATVTADTDLHALMLTQIVFRPFALEHPTVIWALLEHMVARVREADSRER
;
A
#
# COMPACT_ATOMS: atom_id res chain seq x y z
N MET A 1 14.76 -13.22 8.15
CA MET A 1 14.01 -12.65 7.03
C MET A 1 12.53 -12.99 7.13
N THR A 2 11.70 -11.97 7.03
CA THR A 2 10.26 -12.16 7.08
C THR A 2 9.77 -12.73 5.75
N SER A 3 8.98 -13.80 5.78
CA SER A 3 8.39 -14.35 4.56
C SER A 3 7.37 -13.35 3.98
N VAL A 4 7.04 -13.49 2.70
CA VAL A 4 6.03 -12.65 2.06
C VAL A 4 4.70 -12.80 2.77
N ALA A 5 4.29 -14.02 3.11
CA ALA A 5 3.04 -14.27 3.83
C ALA A 5 3.04 -13.58 5.21
N ASP A 6 4.15 -13.63 5.95
CA ASP A 6 4.26 -12.96 7.25
C ASP A 6 4.19 -11.44 7.10
N ALA A 7 4.83 -10.89 6.08
CA ALA A 7 4.78 -9.46 5.81
C ALA A 7 3.35 -9.02 5.45
N LEU A 8 2.62 -9.82 4.66
CA LEU A 8 1.21 -9.55 4.35
C LEU A 8 0.33 -9.59 5.60
N ALA A 9 0.60 -10.51 6.51
CA ALA A 9 -0.15 -10.61 7.76
C ALA A 9 -0.05 -9.35 8.62
N ALA A 10 1.04 -8.60 8.49
CA ALA A 10 1.24 -7.36 9.22
C ALA A 10 0.48 -6.17 8.60
N VAL A 11 -0.02 -6.32 7.38
CA VAL A 11 -0.80 -5.27 6.71
C VAL A 11 -2.25 -5.35 7.21
N SER A 12 -2.76 -4.22 7.70
CA SER A 12 -4.09 -4.19 8.34
C SER A 12 -5.22 -4.69 7.45
N LEU A 13 -5.14 -4.45 6.14
CA LEU A 13 -6.16 -4.93 5.18
C LEU A 13 -6.31 -6.44 5.18
N PHE A 14 -5.27 -7.16 5.53
CA PHE A 14 -5.22 -8.63 5.45
C PHE A 14 -5.24 -9.32 6.81
N GLY A 15 -5.52 -8.54 7.87
CA GLY A 15 -5.48 -9.06 9.24
C GLY A 15 -6.49 -10.16 9.54
N SER A 16 -7.57 -10.26 8.75
CA SER A 16 -8.61 -11.28 8.93
C SER A 16 -8.32 -12.57 8.18
N LEU A 17 -7.28 -12.59 7.34
CA LEU A 17 -7.00 -13.75 6.50
C LEU A 17 -6.29 -14.86 7.29
N SER A 18 -6.62 -16.11 6.95
CA SER A 18 -5.94 -17.28 7.48
C SER A 18 -4.54 -17.40 6.86
N LYS A 19 -3.69 -18.23 7.49
CA LYS A 19 -2.35 -18.53 6.95
C LYS A 19 -2.42 -19.08 5.53
N LYS A 20 -3.42 -19.91 5.24
CA LYS A 20 -3.62 -20.50 3.93
C LYS A 20 -3.99 -19.44 2.90
N GLU A 21 -4.87 -18.51 3.26
CA GLU A 21 -5.28 -17.40 2.41
C GLU A 21 -4.13 -16.45 2.14
N LEU A 22 -3.34 -16.13 3.18
CA LEU A 22 -2.15 -15.29 3.03
C LEU A 22 -1.10 -15.94 2.13
N SER A 23 -0.88 -17.25 2.26
CA SER A 23 0.06 -17.98 1.40
C SER A 23 -0.39 -17.99 -0.05
N ARG A 24 -1.69 -18.06 -0.28
CA ARG A 24 -2.27 -17.98 -1.62
C ARG A 24 -2.03 -16.62 -2.25
N LEU A 25 -2.31 -15.55 -1.50
CA LEU A 25 -2.09 -14.18 -1.97
C LEU A 25 -0.60 -13.92 -2.23
N ALA A 26 0.27 -14.45 -1.37
CA ALA A 26 1.71 -14.26 -1.47
C ALA A 26 2.29 -14.73 -2.81
N ARG A 27 1.67 -15.70 -3.48
CA ARG A 27 2.13 -16.20 -4.76
C ARG A 27 1.99 -15.16 -5.88
N ASP A 28 1.05 -14.24 -5.74
CA ASP A 28 0.73 -13.26 -6.77
C ASP A 28 1.28 -11.87 -6.47
N VAL A 29 2.02 -11.73 -5.36
CA VAL A 29 2.65 -10.48 -4.97
C VAL A 29 4.04 -10.41 -5.60
N HIS A 30 4.35 -9.23 -6.17
CA HIS A 30 5.69 -8.95 -6.69
C HIS A 30 6.52 -8.27 -5.62
N GLU A 31 7.76 -8.70 -5.49
CA GLU A 31 8.72 -8.09 -4.57
C GLU A 31 9.62 -7.12 -5.31
N ARG A 32 9.92 -5.99 -4.68
CA ARG A 32 10.87 -5.03 -5.22
C ARG A 32 11.64 -4.36 -4.08
N THR A 33 12.93 -4.11 -4.32
CA THR A 33 13.76 -3.35 -3.38
C THR A 33 14.01 -1.96 -3.93
N PHE A 34 14.08 -0.99 -3.01
CA PHE A 34 14.41 0.40 -3.32
C PHE A 34 15.59 0.80 -2.45
N GLY A 35 16.50 1.59 -3.03
CA GLY A 35 17.60 2.15 -2.27
C GLY A 35 17.20 3.42 -1.53
N ALA A 36 17.89 3.74 -0.44
CA ALA A 36 17.66 4.97 0.29
C ALA A 36 17.74 6.18 -0.65
N GLY A 37 16.73 7.04 -0.59
CA GLY A 37 16.62 8.22 -1.45
C GLY A 37 15.91 8.00 -2.77
N GLU A 38 15.62 6.76 -3.13
CA GLU A 38 14.94 6.44 -4.38
C GLU A 38 13.47 6.84 -4.31
N THR A 39 12.95 7.47 -5.36
CA THR A 39 11.53 7.79 -5.49
C THR A 39 10.77 6.52 -5.88
N MET A 40 9.78 6.16 -5.07
CA MET A 40 8.96 4.97 -5.31
C MET A 40 7.77 5.28 -6.20
N THR A 41 7.18 6.45 -6.07
CA THR A 41 6.10 6.94 -6.93
C THR A 41 6.09 8.46 -6.90
N ASP A 42 5.74 9.08 -8.03
CA ASP A 42 5.66 10.53 -8.17
C ASP A 42 4.20 11.02 -8.17
N GLN A 43 3.98 12.14 -7.50
CA GLN A 43 2.69 12.81 -7.49
C GLN A 43 2.25 13.15 -8.93
N ASP A 44 0.97 13.03 -9.21
CA ASP A 44 0.30 13.31 -10.49
C ASP A 44 0.62 12.32 -11.63
N GLU A 45 1.52 11.38 -11.43
CA GLU A 45 1.71 10.30 -12.39
C GLU A 45 0.60 9.25 -12.25
N PHE A 46 0.28 8.58 -13.34
CA PHE A 46 -0.67 7.47 -13.29
C PHE A 46 -0.04 6.30 -12.52
N GLY A 47 -0.82 5.72 -11.62
CA GLY A 47 -0.37 4.59 -10.84
C GLY A 47 -1.43 3.50 -10.76
N SER A 48 -1.02 2.27 -11.03
CA SER A 48 -1.93 1.10 -11.02
C SER A 48 -1.46 0.04 -10.02
N ILE A 49 -0.46 0.34 -9.20
CA ILE A 49 0.13 -0.62 -8.28
C ILE A 49 -0.06 -0.19 -6.84
N PHE A 50 -0.59 -1.10 -6.05
CA PHE A 50 -0.69 -0.98 -4.60
C PHE A 50 0.62 -1.50 -3.99
N THR A 51 1.23 -0.71 -3.13
CA THR A 51 2.55 -1.03 -2.56
C THR A 51 2.47 -1.13 -1.03
N MET A 52 2.99 -2.22 -0.51
CA MET A 52 3.07 -2.49 0.93
C MET A 52 4.54 -2.53 1.34
N ILE A 53 4.86 -2.05 2.53
CA ILE A 53 6.23 -2.04 3.03
C ILE A 53 6.45 -3.28 3.91
N ALA A 54 7.40 -4.12 3.51
CA ALA A 54 7.82 -5.29 4.30
C ALA A 54 8.95 -4.90 5.26
N GLU A 55 9.92 -4.12 4.78
CA GLU A 55 11.07 -3.67 5.57
C GLU A 55 11.47 -2.27 5.10
N GLY A 56 12.00 -1.47 6.03
CA GLY A 56 12.46 -0.12 5.72
C GLY A 56 11.42 0.95 6.01
N GLN A 57 11.73 2.17 5.60
CA GLN A 57 10.87 3.35 5.84
C GLN A 57 10.81 4.24 4.63
N ALA A 58 9.69 4.94 4.49
CA ALA A 58 9.45 5.89 3.41
C ALA A 58 8.71 7.12 3.91
N THR A 59 8.79 8.21 3.16
CA THR A 59 8.07 9.45 3.44
C THR A 59 7.11 9.76 2.31
N ILE A 60 5.87 10.07 2.67
CA ILE A 60 4.86 10.59 1.74
C ILE A 60 4.94 12.11 1.77
N SER A 61 5.00 12.73 0.58
CA SER A 61 4.94 14.18 0.43
C SER A 61 3.88 14.58 -0.59
N VAL A 62 3.26 15.73 -0.33
CA VAL A 62 2.26 16.33 -1.22
C VAL A 62 2.68 17.77 -1.45
N ASN A 63 2.82 18.14 -2.73
CA ASN A 63 3.28 19.49 -3.11
C ASN A 63 4.60 19.87 -2.42
N GLY A 64 5.50 18.91 -2.29
CA GLY A 64 6.81 19.12 -1.69
C GLY A 64 6.86 19.11 -0.17
N GLN A 65 5.74 18.95 0.50
CA GLN A 65 5.68 18.92 1.97
C GLN A 65 5.48 17.49 2.48
N SER A 66 6.31 17.08 3.42
CA SER A 66 6.18 15.78 4.07
C SER A 66 4.90 15.75 4.92
N VAL A 67 4.04 14.77 4.66
CA VAL A 67 2.78 14.64 5.40
C VAL A 67 2.74 13.42 6.30
N ARG A 68 3.55 12.39 6.00
CA ARG A 68 3.53 11.15 6.79
C ARG A 68 4.74 10.28 6.48
N THR A 69 5.18 9.50 7.48
CA THR A 69 6.16 8.44 7.30
C THR A 69 5.47 7.08 7.32
N LEU A 70 6.03 6.14 6.57
CA LEU A 70 5.54 4.76 6.48
C LEU A 70 6.64 3.80 6.90
N GLY A 71 6.24 2.73 7.57
CA GLY A 71 7.14 1.66 7.97
C GLY A 71 6.55 0.29 7.68
N PRO A 72 7.15 -0.80 8.18
CA PRO A 72 6.65 -2.15 7.94
C PRO A 72 5.18 -2.32 8.33
N GLY A 73 4.40 -2.92 7.42
CA GLY A 73 2.96 -3.09 7.58
C GLY A 73 2.14 -1.96 7.00
N ASP A 74 2.74 -0.81 6.73
CA ASP A 74 2.06 0.30 6.08
C ASP A 74 2.02 0.10 4.57
N PHE A 75 1.15 0.88 3.91
CA PHE A 75 0.96 0.75 2.46
C PHE A 75 0.53 2.10 1.87
N PHE A 76 0.66 2.18 0.55
CA PHE A 76 0.21 3.34 -0.21
C PHE A 76 -0.26 2.91 -1.60
N GLY A 77 -0.95 3.81 -2.30
CA GLY A 77 -1.47 3.55 -3.63
C GLY A 77 -2.74 2.71 -3.62
N GLU A 78 -3.46 2.69 -2.49
CA GLU A 78 -4.70 1.91 -2.32
C GLU A 78 -5.80 2.34 -3.26
N MET A 79 -5.82 3.60 -3.71
CA MET A 79 -6.80 4.06 -4.68
C MET A 79 -6.64 3.36 -6.02
N ALA A 80 -5.42 2.95 -6.35
CA ALA A 80 -5.13 2.21 -7.58
C ALA A 80 -5.82 0.85 -7.63
N LEU A 81 -6.23 0.32 -6.48
CA LEU A 81 -6.95 -0.95 -6.41
C LEU A 81 -8.39 -0.83 -6.90
N ILE A 82 -8.92 0.38 -6.93
CA ILE A 82 -10.34 0.65 -7.24
C ILE A 82 -10.48 1.52 -8.48
N ASP A 83 -9.72 2.62 -8.55
CA ASP A 83 -9.85 3.63 -9.59
C ASP A 83 -8.79 3.44 -10.67
N ARG A 84 -9.21 3.05 -11.88
CA ARG A 84 -8.32 2.82 -13.02
C ARG A 84 -7.77 4.09 -13.63
N THR A 85 -8.42 5.23 -13.36
CA THR A 85 -7.99 6.53 -13.89
C THR A 85 -7.15 7.28 -12.89
N ASN A 86 -6.79 6.63 -11.79
CA ASN A 86 -6.10 7.26 -10.67
C ASN A 86 -4.77 7.87 -11.04
N ARG A 87 -4.59 9.13 -10.67
CA ARG A 87 -3.28 9.78 -10.62
C ARG A 87 -2.79 9.70 -9.19
N ARG A 88 -1.48 9.55 -9.03
CA ARG A 88 -0.89 9.53 -7.69
C ARG A 88 -1.16 10.84 -6.97
N SER A 89 -1.72 10.76 -5.79
CA SER A 89 -2.02 11.93 -4.95
C SER A 89 -0.79 12.46 -4.21
N ALA A 90 0.29 11.71 -4.20
CA ALA A 90 1.50 12.02 -3.44
C ALA A 90 2.74 11.44 -4.08
N THR A 91 3.88 11.98 -3.68
CA THR A 91 5.20 11.41 -3.96
C THR A 91 5.61 10.58 -2.75
N VAL A 92 6.18 9.40 -2.99
CA VAL A 92 6.69 8.53 -1.93
C VAL A 92 8.17 8.25 -2.20
N THR A 93 9.00 8.55 -1.22
CA THR A 93 10.45 8.40 -1.31
C THR A 93 10.94 7.45 -0.22
N ALA A 94 11.76 6.47 -0.60
CA ALA A 94 12.39 5.57 0.37
C ALA A 94 13.43 6.36 1.18
N ASP A 95 13.28 6.34 2.51
CA ASP A 95 14.22 7.02 3.41
C ASP A 95 15.41 6.12 3.74
N THR A 96 15.18 4.83 3.74
CA THR A 96 16.19 3.78 3.97
C THR A 96 16.12 2.81 2.81
N ASP A 97 17.03 1.85 2.77
CA ASP A 97 16.85 0.69 1.91
C ASP A 97 15.53 0.03 2.30
N LEU A 98 14.73 -0.32 1.31
CA LEU A 98 13.35 -0.70 1.53
C LEU A 98 12.97 -1.91 0.69
N HIS A 99 12.27 -2.87 1.32
CA HIS A 99 11.71 -4.02 0.64
C HIS A 99 10.20 -3.85 0.56
N ALA A 100 9.68 -3.82 -0.66
CA ALA A 100 8.27 -3.58 -0.94
C ALA A 100 7.60 -4.81 -1.54
N LEU A 101 6.31 -4.94 -1.25
CA LEU A 101 5.44 -5.94 -1.85
C LEU A 101 4.41 -5.20 -2.70
N MET A 102 4.27 -5.61 -3.95
CA MET A 102 3.42 -4.92 -4.91
C MET A 102 2.30 -5.81 -5.42
N LEU A 103 1.12 -5.23 -5.54
CA LEU A 103 -0.08 -5.94 -5.95
C LEU A 103 -0.83 -5.10 -6.99
N THR A 104 -1.22 -5.74 -8.10
CA THR A 104 -1.97 -5.06 -9.15
C THR A 104 -3.47 -5.19 -8.91
N GLN A 105 -4.24 -4.30 -9.53
CA GLN A 105 -5.70 -4.36 -9.48
C GLN A 105 -6.24 -5.68 -10.06
N ILE A 106 -5.61 -6.18 -11.11
CA ILE A 106 -6.02 -7.42 -11.76
C ILE A 106 -5.97 -8.61 -10.79
N VAL A 107 -4.94 -8.66 -9.96
CA VAL A 107 -4.78 -9.71 -8.95
C VAL A 107 -5.69 -9.44 -7.75
N PHE A 108 -5.72 -8.20 -7.27
CA PHE A 108 -6.44 -7.83 -6.06
C PHE A 108 -7.95 -8.02 -6.18
N ARG A 109 -8.53 -7.60 -7.31
CA ARG A 109 -9.99 -7.55 -7.46
C ARG A 109 -10.68 -8.90 -7.25
N PRO A 110 -10.31 -9.98 -7.96
CA PRO A 110 -10.96 -11.27 -7.72
C PRO A 110 -10.72 -11.80 -6.32
N PHE A 111 -9.53 -11.56 -5.77
CA PHE A 111 -9.22 -11.95 -4.40
C PHE A 111 -10.14 -11.24 -3.40
N ALA A 112 -10.29 -9.92 -3.53
CA ALA A 112 -11.13 -9.13 -2.63
C ALA A 112 -12.60 -9.52 -2.71
N LEU A 113 -13.10 -9.86 -3.91
CA LEU A 113 -14.48 -10.29 -4.08
C LEU A 113 -14.77 -11.61 -3.39
N GLU A 114 -13.78 -12.47 -3.25
CA GLU A 114 -13.88 -13.71 -2.49
C GLU A 114 -13.68 -13.51 -0.97
N HIS A 115 -13.15 -12.35 -0.57
CA HIS A 115 -12.82 -12.03 0.82
C HIS A 115 -13.40 -10.67 1.21
N PRO A 116 -14.73 -10.58 1.44
CA PRO A 116 -15.38 -9.30 1.72
C PRO A 116 -14.82 -8.54 2.91
N THR A 117 -14.23 -9.24 3.88
CA THR A 117 -13.58 -8.58 5.03
C THR A 117 -12.41 -7.70 4.62
N VAL A 118 -11.73 -8.04 3.53
CA VAL A 118 -10.64 -7.23 2.97
C VAL A 118 -11.21 -5.94 2.39
N ILE A 119 -12.33 -6.03 1.67
CA ILE A 119 -13.02 -4.86 1.11
C ILE A 119 -13.48 -3.93 2.24
N TRP A 120 -14.04 -4.48 3.30
CA TRP A 120 -14.49 -3.69 4.44
C TRP A 120 -13.33 -2.96 5.11
N ALA A 121 -12.22 -3.66 5.33
CA ALA A 121 -11.01 -3.06 5.90
C ALA A 121 -10.48 -1.92 5.02
N LEU A 122 -10.55 -2.08 3.69
CA LEU A 122 -10.15 -1.02 2.76
C LEU A 122 -11.07 0.20 2.88
N LEU A 123 -12.38 -0.02 3.00
CA LEU A 123 -13.33 1.08 3.21
C LEU A 123 -13.03 1.84 4.50
N GLU A 124 -12.77 1.13 5.59
CA GLU A 124 -12.42 1.76 6.86
C GLU A 124 -11.16 2.61 6.73
N HIS A 125 -10.16 2.11 6.02
CA HIS A 125 -8.93 2.84 5.75
C HIS A 125 -9.21 4.11 4.94
N MET A 126 -10.05 4.01 3.92
CA MET A 126 -10.41 5.16 3.06
C MET A 126 -11.13 6.23 3.86
N VAL A 127 -12.04 5.84 4.76
CA VAL A 127 -12.74 6.80 5.63
C VAL A 127 -11.75 7.56 6.52
N ALA A 128 -10.79 6.85 7.10
CA ALA A 128 -9.75 7.48 7.91
C ALA A 128 -8.93 8.48 7.11
N ARG A 129 -8.62 8.16 5.86
CA ARG A 129 -7.88 9.05 4.95
C ARG A 129 -8.66 10.30 4.61
N VAL A 130 -9.95 10.18 4.37
CA VAL A 130 -10.82 11.33 4.09
C VAL A 130 -10.85 12.26 5.29
N ARG A 131 -10.99 11.73 6.49
CA ARG A 131 -10.98 12.53 7.73
C ARG A 131 -9.67 13.25 7.94
N GLU A 132 -8.56 12.59 7.65
CA GLU A 132 -7.22 13.18 7.73
C GLU A 132 -7.07 14.37 6.78
N ALA A 133 -7.53 14.20 5.53
CA ALA A 133 -7.49 15.24 4.53
C ALA A 133 -8.34 16.45 4.94
N ASP A 134 -9.55 16.22 5.46
CA ASP A 134 -10.41 17.28 5.98
C ASP A 134 -9.73 18.07 7.10
N SER A 135 -9.07 17.38 8.01
CA SER A 135 -8.35 18.02 9.13
C SER A 135 -7.22 18.91 8.64
N ARG A 136 -6.50 18.48 7.57
CA ARG A 136 -5.41 19.28 7.02
C ARG A 136 -5.88 20.55 6.32
N GLU A 137 -7.09 20.52 5.77
CA GLU A 137 -7.66 21.67 5.05
C GLU A 137 -8.21 22.75 6.00
N ARG A 138 -8.38 22.40 7.26
CA ARG A 138 -8.85 23.33 8.28
C ARG A 138 -7.67 24.03 8.94
#